data_7577107b2c491d23434a652a4b4b5d17
#
_entry.id   7577107b2c491d23434a652a4b4b5d17
#
_cell.length_a   1.000
_cell.length_b   1.000
_cell.length_c   1.000
_cell.angle_alpha   90.00
_cell.angle_beta   90.00
_cell.angle_gamma   90.00
#
_symmetry.space_group_name_H-M   'P 1'
#
loop_
_entity.id
_entity.type
_entity.pdbx_description
1 polymer ?
#
loop_
_entity_poly.entity_id
_entity_poly.type
_entity_poly.pdbx_seq_one_letter_code
_entity_poly.pdbx_strand_id
1 'polypeptide(L)'
;MTSSLVGSEMCIRDRGHTLGHICYFSKPYLFCGDTLFSGGCGRLFEGTASQMYQSLKKLSALPDDTLVCCAHEYTLSNMKFALSILPHDLSINDYYRKVKELRAKNQITLPVILKNERQINVFLRTEDIDLINVINEETLLQQPEERFAWLRSKKDRF
;
A
#
# COMPACT_ATOMS: atom_id res chain seq x y z
N MET A 1 -22.79 -5.79 6.11
CA MET A 1 -21.68 -4.85 6.27
C MET A 1 -22.03 -3.86 7.36
N THR A 2 -21.50 -4.02 8.53
CA THR A 2 -21.70 -3.07 9.60
C THR A 2 -20.41 -2.32 9.83
N SER A 3 -20.29 -1.12 9.24
CA SER A 3 -19.41 -0.12 9.78
C SER A 3 -20.14 0.49 10.97
N SER A 4 -19.77 0.09 12.17
CA SER A 4 -20.27 0.76 13.36
C SER A 4 -19.51 2.07 13.49
N LEU A 5 -20.19 3.18 13.24
CA LEU A 5 -19.68 4.51 13.54
C LEU A 5 -20.02 4.81 15.00
N VAL A 6 -19.01 4.96 15.83
CA VAL A 6 -19.14 5.53 17.16
C VAL A 6 -18.33 6.82 17.16
N GLY A 7 -19.01 7.97 17.04
CA GLY A 7 -18.35 9.27 16.92
C GLY A 7 -17.64 9.45 15.57
N SER A 8 -16.36 9.90 15.62
CA SER A 8 -15.49 10.05 14.44
C SER A 8 -14.70 8.79 14.08
N GLU A 9 -15.00 7.66 14.70
CA GLU A 9 -14.27 6.40 14.54
C GLU A 9 -15.00 5.46 13.58
N MET A 10 -14.24 4.77 12.74
CA MET A 10 -14.76 3.81 11.77
C MET A 10 -13.96 2.51 11.84
N CYS A 11 -14.68 1.40 11.95
CA CYS A 11 -14.13 0.06 11.83
C CYS A 11 -14.28 -0.41 10.37
N ILE A 12 -13.17 -0.61 9.68
CA ILE A 12 -13.14 -1.03 8.28
C ILE A 12 -12.74 -2.51 8.23
N ARG A 13 -13.66 -3.36 7.80
CA ARG A 13 -13.33 -4.76 7.53
C ARG A 13 -12.52 -4.81 6.23
N ASP A 14 -11.31 -5.30 6.33
CA ASP A 14 -10.39 -5.52 5.22
C ASP A 14 -10.00 -7.01 5.17
N ARG A 15 -9.95 -7.53 3.96
CA ARG A 15 -9.61 -8.93 3.69
C ARG A 15 -8.43 -8.97 2.73
N GLY A 16 -7.64 -10.05 2.83
CA GLY A 16 -6.51 -10.26 1.93
C GLY A 16 -5.31 -10.85 2.65
N HIS A 17 -4.79 -10.16 3.65
CA HIS A 17 -3.77 -10.74 4.53
C HIS A 17 -4.35 -11.88 5.36
N THR A 18 -5.46 -11.61 6.08
CA THR A 18 -6.32 -12.61 6.70
C THR A 18 -7.78 -12.32 6.34
N LEU A 19 -8.70 -13.29 6.57
CA LEU A 19 -10.14 -13.10 6.28
C LEU A 19 -10.86 -12.32 7.38
N GLY A 20 -10.29 -12.27 8.58
CA GLY A 20 -10.88 -11.61 9.76
C GLY A 20 -10.25 -10.27 10.11
N HIS A 21 -9.33 -9.76 9.31
CA HIS A 21 -8.61 -8.53 9.61
C HIS A 21 -9.53 -7.30 9.59
N ILE A 22 -9.26 -6.37 10.50
CA ILE A 22 -10.02 -5.12 10.65
C ILE A 22 -9.04 -3.96 10.78
N CYS A 23 -9.26 -2.89 10.02
CA CYS A 23 -8.60 -1.61 10.21
C CYS A 23 -9.48 -0.67 11.02
N TYR A 24 -8.84 0.18 11.81
CA TYR A 24 -9.52 1.22 12.59
C TYR A 24 -9.11 2.60 12.06
N PHE A 25 -10.10 3.41 11.75
CA PHE A 25 -9.90 4.80 11.39
C PHE A 25 -10.52 5.72 12.43
N SER A 26 -9.69 6.54 13.05
CA SER A 26 -10.09 7.63 13.92
C SER A 26 -9.30 8.86 13.49
N LYS A 27 -9.96 9.79 12.85
CA LYS A 27 -9.31 10.93 12.19
C LYS A 27 -8.31 11.65 13.12
N PRO A 28 -7.07 11.87 12.71
CA PRO A 28 -6.49 11.60 11.40
C PRO A 28 -5.81 10.22 11.27
N TYR A 29 -5.95 9.31 12.23
CA TYR A 29 -5.17 8.07 12.33
C TYR A 29 -5.88 6.88 11.68
N LEU A 30 -5.11 6.12 10.86
CA LEU A 30 -5.51 4.83 10.33
C LEU A 30 -4.59 3.74 10.91
N PHE A 31 -5.16 2.84 11.68
CA PHE A 31 -4.47 1.64 12.20
C PHE A 31 -4.82 0.47 11.28
N CYS A 32 -3.91 0.12 10.40
CA CYS A 32 -4.17 -0.83 9.30
C CYS A 32 -3.40 -2.16 9.43
N GLY A 33 -2.73 -2.40 10.55
CA GLY A 33 -2.03 -3.65 10.82
C GLY A 33 -1.12 -4.07 9.67
N ASP A 34 -1.37 -5.27 9.14
CA ASP A 34 -0.61 -5.88 8.05
C ASP A 34 -1.30 -5.78 6.68
N THR A 35 -2.27 -4.90 6.51
CA THR A 35 -2.95 -4.70 5.21
C THR A 35 -2.22 -3.70 4.34
N LEU A 36 -2.05 -2.46 4.80
CA LEU A 36 -1.31 -1.41 4.12
C LEU A 36 -0.01 -1.12 4.85
N PHE A 37 1.10 -1.10 4.12
CA PHE A 37 2.40 -0.64 4.60
C PHE A 37 2.85 0.60 3.82
N SER A 38 3.78 1.37 4.36
CA SER A 38 4.41 2.42 3.57
C SER A 38 5.18 1.81 2.38
N GLY A 39 4.78 2.21 1.19
CA GLY A 39 5.32 1.70 -0.08
C GLY A 39 4.92 0.28 -0.45
N GLY A 40 4.01 -0.36 0.29
CA GLY A 40 3.65 -1.75 0.05
C GLY A 40 2.32 -2.18 0.67
N CYS A 41 2.08 -3.49 0.64
CA CYS A 41 0.94 -4.13 1.28
C CYS A 41 1.31 -5.53 1.82
N GLY A 42 0.46 -6.08 2.68
CA GLY A 42 0.66 -7.39 3.25
C GLY A 42 0.61 -8.53 2.23
N ARG A 43 1.21 -9.67 2.60
CA ARG A 43 1.09 -10.90 1.83
C ARG A 43 -0.31 -11.47 1.91
N LEU A 44 -0.68 -12.27 0.91
CA LEU A 44 -1.96 -12.98 0.85
C LEU A 44 -1.80 -14.36 1.52
N PHE A 45 -2.17 -14.48 2.80
CA PHE A 45 -2.13 -15.75 3.51
C PHE A 45 -3.45 -16.53 3.41
N GLU A 46 -4.58 -15.85 3.62
CA GLU A 46 -5.91 -16.48 3.64
C GLU A 46 -6.85 -15.91 2.58
N GLY A 47 -6.64 -14.64 2.18
CA GLY A 47 -7.49 -13.97 1.20
C GLY A 47 -6.94 -14.03 -0.22
N THR A 48 -7.75 -13.53 -1.15
CA THR A 48 -7.41 -13.41 -2.57
C THR A 48 -6.81 -12.04 -2.91
N ALA A 49 -6.12 -11.96 -4.06
CA ALA A 49 -5.64 -10.68 -4.59
C ALA A 49 -6.77 -9.67 -4.79
N SER A 50 -7.92 -10.12 -5.29
CA SER A 50 -9.12 -9.28 -5.45
C SER A 50 -9.60 -8.72 -4.12
N GLN A 51 -9.67 -9.52 -3.07
CA GLN A 51 -10.07 -9.08 -1.74
C GLN A 51 -9.11 -8.03 -1.16
N MET A 52 -7.79 -8.25 -1.28
CA MET A 52 -6.78 -7.29 -0.83
C MET A 52 -6.87 -5.99 -1.64
N TYR A 53 -7.01 -6.08 -2.96
CA TYR A 53 -7.19 -4.91 -3.83
C TYR A 53 -8.38 -4.07 -3.39
N GLN A 54 -9.54 -4.68 -3.14
CA GLN A 54 -10.73 -3.98 -2.66
C GLN A 54 -10.51 -3.35 -1.27
N SER A 55 -9.79 -4.03 -0.40
CA SER A 55 -9.41 -3.49 0.92
C SER A 55 -8.54 -2.24 0.77
N LEU A 56 -7.48 -2.31 -0.03
CA LEU A 56 -6.60 -1.17 -0.28
C LEU A 56 -7.33 0.00 -0.95
N LYS A 57 -8.26 -0.28 -1.84
CA LYS A 57 -9.11 0.75 -2.47
C LYS A 57 -9.95 1.51 -1.46
N LYS A 58 -10.53 0.82 -0.48
CA LYS A 58 -11.26 1.45 0.64
C LYS A 58 -10.35 2.34 1.48
N LEU A 59 -9.16 1.84 1.86
CA LEU A 59 -8.20 2.62 2.65
C LEU A 59 -7.66 3.82 1.88
N SER A 60 -7.41 3.66 0.59
CA SER A 60 -6.94 4.75 -0.28
C SER A 60 -7.97 5.86 -0.49
N ALA A 61 -9.25 5.60 -0.24
CA ALA A 61 -10.33 6.60 -0.35
C ALA A 61 -10.46 7.49 0.90
N LEU A 62 -9.71 7.24 1.96
CA LEU A 62 -9.71 8.06 3.17
C LEU A 62 -9.11 9.45 2.89
N PRO A 63 -9.31 10.45 3.78
CA PRO A 63 -8.79 11.80 3.58
C PRO A 63 -7.28 11.85 3.35
N ASP A 64 -6.82 12.83 2.59
CA ASP A 64 -5.40 13.04 2.22
C ASP A 64 -4.46 13.16 3.42
N ASP A 65 -4.92 13.80 4.50
CA ASP A 65 -4.19 14.03 5.74
C ASP A 65 -4.18 12.83 6.70
N THR A 66 -4.72 11.70 6.29
CA THR A 66 -4.72 10.47 7.09
C THR A 66 -3.30 10.00 7.38
N LEU A 67 -3.01 9.75 8.65
CA LEU A 67 -1.75 9.18 9.10
C LEU A 67 -1.85 7.65 9.12
N VAL A 68 -1.10 7.01 8.25
CA VAL A 68 -1.06 5.54 8.13
C VAL A 68 -0.13 4.97 9.19
N CYS A 69 -0.72 4.28 10.16
CA CYS A 69 -0.02 3.63 11.27
C CYS A 69 -0.08 2.11 11.05
N CYS A 70 0.85 1.58 10.26
CA CYS A 70 0.94 0.15 9.97
C CYS A 70 1.78 -0.60 11.04
N ALA A 71 1.69 -1.94 11.03
CA ALA A 71 2.27 -2.77 12.08
C ALA A 71 3.80 -2.90 12.02
N HIS A 72 4.43 -2.69 10.86
CA HIS A 72 5.85 -2.97 10.64
C HIS A 72 6.57 -1.87 9.87
N GLU A 73 7.85 -1.69 10.18
CA GLU A 73 8.79 -0.78 9.51
C GLU A 73 9.41 -1.46 8.27
N TYR A 74 8.58 -1.75 7.26
CA TYR A 74 9.02 -2.39 6.00
C TYR A 74 9.32 -1.40 4.88
N THR A 75 9.29 -0.11 5.18
CA THR A 75 9.34 0.97 4.19
C THR A 75 10.54 0.87 3.26
N LEU A 76 11.75 0.65 3.79
CA LEU A 76 12.97 0.58 2.96
C LEU A 76 12.90 -0.59 1.97
N SER A 77 12.50 -1.77 2.41
CA SER A 77 12.35 -2.95 1.54
C SER A 77 11.27 -2.75 0.49
N ASN A 78 10.13 -2.15 0.89
CA ASN A 78 9.03 -1.86 -0.01
C ASN A 78 9.44 -0.84 -1.08
N MET A 79 10.17 0.20 -0.71
CA MET A 79 10.64 1.21 -1.66
C MET A 79 11.70 0.67 -2.63
N LYS A 80 12.53 -0.28 -2.21
CA LYS A 80 13.41 -1.02 -3.15
C LYS A 80 12.61 -1.75 -4.22
N PHE A 81 11.53 -2.40 -3.83
CA PHE A 81 10.64 -3.06 -4.79
C PHE A 81 9.95 -2.04 -5.70
N ALA A 82 9.36 -0.98 -5.15
CA ALA A 82 8.71 0.06 -5.94
C ALA A 82 9.67 0.64 -7.00
N LEU A 83 10.93 0.90 -6.62
CA LEU A 83 11.98 1.38 -7.51
C LEU A 83 12.35 0.36 -8.59
N SER A 84 12.29 -0.94 -8.32
CA SER A 84 12.52 -1.98 -9.32
C SER A 84 11.41 -2.06 -10.37
N ILE A 85 10.20 -1.63 -10.02
CA ILE A 85 9.05 -1.58 -10.94
C ILE A 85 9.03 -0.26 -11.74
N LEU A 86 9.24 0.87 -11.07
CA LEU A 86 9.20 2.21 -11.68
C LEU A 86 10.52 2.96 -11.42
N PRO A 87 11.64 2.57 -12.08
CA PRO A 87 12.97 3.11 -11.77
C PRO A 87 13.14 4.59 -12.09
N HIS A 88 12.29 5.14 -12.96
CA HIS A 88 12.36 6.55 -13.40
C HIS A 88 11.31 7.45 -12.73
N ASP A 89 10.47 6.91 -11.84
CA ASP A 89 9.48 7.70 -11.11
C ASP A 89 10.17 8.61 -10.08
N LEU A 90 10.00 9.91 -10.22
CA LEU A 90 10.66 10.90 -9.37
C LEU A 90 10.21 10.82 -7.91
N SER A 91 8.91 10.64 -7.67
CA SER A 91 8.35 10.57 -6.31
C SER A 91 8.89 9.34 -5.57
N ILE A 92 8.95 8.20 -6.24
CA ILE A 92 9.50 6.95 -5.69
C ILE A 92 11.00 7.12 -5.40
N ASN A 93 11.77 7.69 -6.34
CA ASN A 93 13.20 7.91 -6.17
C ASN A 93 13.51 8.85 -4.99
N ASP A 94 12.82 9.97 -4.89
CA ASP A 94 13.04 10.95 -3.83
C ASP A 94 12.66 10.38 -2.46
N TYR A 95 11.54 9.67 -2.39
CA TYR A 95 11.12 9.05 -1.13
C TYR A 95 12.05 7.90 -0.72
N TYR A 96 12.52 7.09 -1.67
CA TYR A 96 13.52 6.06 -1.40
C TYR A 96 14.80 6.62 -0.79
N ARG A 97 15.33 7.73 -1.36
CA ARG A 97 16.51 8.41 -0.81
C ARG A 97 16.29 8.86 0.63
N LYS A 98 15.15 9.53 0.89
CA LYS A 98 14.78 9.97 2.24
C LYS A 98 14.68 8.81 3.22
N VAL A 99 14.00 7.73 2.85
CA VAL A 99 13.87 6.52 3.68
C VAL A 99 15.23 5.89 3.96
N LYS A 100 16.09 5.78 2.95
CA LYS A 100 17.45 5.25 3.10
C LYS A 100 18.28 6.06 4.12
N GLU A 101 18.21 7.38 4.07
CA GLU A 101 18.88 8.26 5.03
C GLU A 101 18.34 8.09 6.45
N LEU A 102 17.02 8.05 6.63
CA LEU A 102 16.39 7.84 7.92
C LEU A 102 16.81 6.50 8.52
N ARG A 103 16.73 5.43 7.73
CA ARG A 103 17.08 4.08 8.20
C ARG A 103 18.58 3.90 8.47
N ALA A 104 19.44 4.60 7.76
CA ALA A 104 20.88 4.63 8.05
C ALA A 104 21.20 5.27 9.42
N LYS A 105 20.33 6.16 9.89
CA LYS A 105 20.40 6.80 11.21
C LYS A 105 19.56 6.10 12.28
N ASN A 106 19.03 4.90 12.00
CA ASN A 106 18.07 4.17 12.85
C ASN A 106 16.80 4.98 13.21
N GLN A 107 16.43 5.93 12.36
CA GLN A 107 15.21 6.71 12.52
C GLN A 107 14.02 6.01 11.85
N ILE A 108 12.82 6.19 12.45
CA ILE A 108 11.57 5.63 11.94
C ILE A 108 11.07 6.39 10.71
N THR A 109 10.34 5.70 9.82
CA THR A 109 9.69 6.31 8.66
C THR A 109 8.18 6.47 8.84
N LEU A 110 7.62 5.87 9.87
CA LEU A 110 6.19 5.84 10.19
C LEU A 110 5.84 6.82 11.32
N PRO A 111 4.61 7.34 11.38
CA PRO A 111 3.55 7.18 10.41
C PRO A 111 3.80 7.96 9.12
N VAL A 112 3.11 7.60 8.05
CA VAL A 112 3.16 8.29 6.76
C VAL A 112 1.81 8.91 6.42
N ILE A 113 1.82 9.97 5.61
CA ILE A 113 0.59 10.64 5.15
C ILE A 113 0.05 9.88 3.93
N LEU A 114 -1.24 9.56 3.94
CA LEU A 114 -1.91 8.79 2.87
C LEU A 114 -1.77 9.46 1.49
N LYS A 115 -1.79 10.79 1.43
CA LYS A 115 -1.52 11.52 0.19
C LYS A 115 -0.18 11.13 -0.43
N ASN A 116 0.87 11.01 0.38
CA ASN A 116 2.19 10.58 -0.08
C ASN A 116 2.18 9.10 -0.51
N GLU A 117 1.48 8.24 0.25
CA GLU A 117 1.35 6.83 -0.10
C GLU A 117 0.75 6.63 -1.50
N ARG A 118 -0.27 7.40 -1.86
CA ARG A 118 -0.86 7.32 -3.21
C ARG A 118 0.14 7.62 -4.33
N GLN A 119 1.21 8.38 -4.04
CA GLN A 119 2.24 8.73 -5.03
C GLN A 119 3.36 7.70 -5.12
N ILE A 120 3.70 7.04 -4.01
CA ILE A 120 4.91 6.20 -3.91
C ILE A 120 4.61 4.69 -3.82
N ASN A 121 3.38 4.31 -3.51
CA ASN A 121 3.00 2.92 -3.31
C ASN A 121 2.42 2.34 -4.60
N VAL A 122 3.18 1.49 -5.28
CA VAL A 122 2.77 0.89 -6.57
C VAL A 122 1.48 0.07 -6.45
N PHE A 123 1.17 -0.49 -5.28
CA PHE A 123 -0.06 -1.25 -5.05
C PHE A 123 -1.32 -0.37 -5.02
N LEU A 124 -1.16 0.94 -4.79
CA LEU A 124 -2.25 1.93 -4.88
C LEU A 124 -2.34 2.59 -6.26
N ARG A 125 -1.41 2.30 -7.16
CA ARG A 125 -1.26 2.94 -8.48
C ARG A 125 -1.59 2.02 -9.66
N THR A 126 -2.41 1.02 -9.44
CA THR A 126 -2.75 0.00 -10.47
C THR A 126 -3.49 0.54 -11.70
N GLU A 127 -3.97 1.78 -11.65
CA GLU A 127 -4.59 2.51 -12.76
C GLU A 127 -3.66 3.58 -13.37
N ASP A 128 -2.43 3.71 -12.85
CA ASP A 128 -1.44 4.66 -13.34
C ASP A 128 -0.86 4.20 -14.68
N ILE A 129 -0.77 5.14 -15.63
CA ILE A 129 -0.33 4.84 -17.00
C ILE A 129 1.12 4.35 -17.05
N ASP A 130 2.01 4.89 -16.21
CA ASP A 130 3.41 4.47 -16.21
C ASP A 130 3.54 3.03 -15.73
N LEU A 131 2.77 2.64 -14.71
CA LEU A 131 2.73 1.26 -14.24
C LEU A 131 2.10 0.33 -15.28
N ILE A 132 1.02 0.75 -15.92
CA ILE A 132 0.38 -0.04 -16.99
C ILE A 132 1.37 -0.28 -18.13
N ASN A 133 2.14 0.72 -18.55
CA ASN A 133 3.13 0.59 -19.61
C ASN A 133 4.22 -0.41 -19.25
N VAL A 134 4.76 -0.34 -18.03
CA VAL A 134 5.77 -1.31 -17.55
C VAL A 134 5.21 -2.73 -17.53
N ILE A 135 3.99 -2.92 -17.06
CA ILE A 135 3.36 -4.25 -17.04
C ILE A 135 3.14 -4.78 -18.48
N ASN A 136 2.72 -3.91 -19.39
CA ASN A 136 2.46 -4.28 -20.79
C ASN A 136 3.72 -4.72 -21.56
N GLU A 137 4.91 -4.39 -21.08
CA GLU A 137 6.17 -4.94 -21.64
C GLU A 137 6.32 -6.44 -21.37
N GLU A 138 5.72 -6.95 -20.30
CA GLU A 138 5.80 -8.37 -19.94
C GLU A 138 4.51 -9.14 -20.25
N THR A 139 3.34 -8.52 -20.02
CA THR A 139 2.03 -9.18 -20.15
C THR A 139 0.91 -8.16 -20.28
N LEU A 140 -0.14 -8.52 -21.00
CA LEU A 140 -1.31 -7.66 -21.20
C LEU A 140 -2.36 -7.95 -20.11
N LEU A 141 -2.48 -7.05 -19.14
CA LEU A 141 -3.47 -7.12 -18.08
C LEU A 141 -4.44 -5.95 -18.16
N GLN A 142 -5.72 -6.26 -18.31
CA GLN A 142 -6.74 -5.25 -18.56
C GLN A 142 -7.34 -4.66 -17.29
N GLN A 143 -7.47 -5.47 -16.25
CA GLN A 143 -8.12 -5.05 -15.01
C GLN A 143 -7.11 -4.60 -13.96
N PRO A 144 -7.44 -3.57 -13.15
CA PRO A 144 -6.58 -3.13 -12.04
C PRO A 144 -6.29 -4.24 -11.03
N GLU A 145 -7.24 -5.13 -10.79
CA GLU A 145 -7.09 -6.28 -9.88
C GLU A 145 -6.05 -7.28 -10.39
N GLU A 146 -5.99 -7.50 -11.71
CA GLU A 146 -5.00 -8.37 -12.33
C GLU A 146 -3.59 -7.77 -12.20
N ARG A 147 -3.47 -6.46 -12.39
CA ARG A 147 -2.20 -5.73 -12.20
C ARG A 147 -1.75 -5.76 -10.74
N PHE A 148 -2.69 -5.64 -9.80
CA PHE A 148 -2.40 -5.82 -8.38
C PHE A 148 -1.88 -7.24 -8.09
N ALA A 149 -2.54 -8.27 -8.60
CA ALA A 149 -2.12 -9.67 -8.44
C ALA A 149 -0.71 -9.91 -9.01
N TRP A 150 -0.42 -9.35 -10.17
CA TRP A 150 0.90 -9.40 -10.79
C TRP A 150 1.98 -8.76 -9.90
N LEU A 151 1.73 -7.53 -9.40
CA LEU A 151 2.64 -6.84 -8.47
C LEU A 151 2.88 -7.66 -7.21
N ARG A 152 1.84 -8.22 -6.61
CA ARG A 152 1.97 -9.04 -5.39
C ARG A 152 2.80 -10.28 -5.65
N SER A 153 2.56 -10.97 -6.75
CA SER A 153 3.35 -12.13 -7.16
C SER A 153 4.83 -11.78 -7.43
N LYS A 154 5.10 -10.64 -8.06
CA LYS A 154 6.47 -10.13 -8.24
C LYS A 154 7.14 -9.83 -6.90
N LYS A 155 6.44 -9.16 -5.99
CA LYS A 155 6.95 -8.83 -4.66
C LYS A 155 7.25 -10.07 -3.82
N ASP A 156 6.45 -11.12 -3.93
CA ASP A 156 6.65 -12.35 -3.17
C ASP A 156 7.92 -13.11 -3.58
N ARG A 157 8.43 -12.83 -4.78
CA ARG A 157 9.66 -13.41 -5.34
C ARG A 157 10.85 -12.46 -5.31
N PHE A 158 10.64 -11.21 -4.90
CA PHE A 158 11.67 -10.18 -4.81
C PHE A 158 12.49 -10.31 -3.51
#